data_1de979e86c8da5247ede164a7271a509
#
_entry.id   1de979e86c8da5247ede164a7271a509
#
_cell.length_a   1.000
_cell.length_b   1.000
_cell.length_c   1.000
_cell.angle_alpha   90.00
_cell.angle_beta   90.00
_cell.angle_gamma   90.00
#
_symmetry.space_group_name_H-M   'P 1'
#
loop_
_entity.id
_entity.type
_entity.pdbx_description
1 polymer ?
#
loop_
_entity_poly.entity_id
_entity_poly.type
_entity_poly.pdbx_seq_one_letter_code
_entity_poly.pdbx_strand_id
1 'polypeptide(L)'
;MNKMFVCLSVLAVALAAGGCRGGASAQQKQDLSHMNARQRDKVGYEAAANLRRTELKEDADTRVTNIRYRASDDTLVYTLMLKKISSPEVFNAVQRRKLDVTLHKEGRKEVCRNRNMRDLMIHGRYSVEYRVLARNGKALSSPIRISAKDC
;
A
#
# COMPACT_ATOMS: atom_id res chain seq x y z
N MET A 1 7.87 11.45 11.25
CA MET A 1 7.32 10.29 10.51
C MET A 1 8.45 9.63 9.73
N ASN A 2 9.30 8.94 10.45
CA ASN A 2 10.50 8.32 9.88
C ASN A 2 10.36 6.81 9.87
N LYS A 3 10.59 6.20 8.71
CA LYS A 3 10.93 4.76 8.50
C LYS A 3 9.81 3.72 8.63
N MET A 4 8.59 4.00 8.19
CA MET A 4 7.54 2.99 8.23
C MET A 4 7.45 2.08 6.99
N PHE A 5 8.38 2.19 6.06
CA PHE A 5 8.37 1.37 4.85
C PHE A 5 9.72 0.71 4.62
N VAL A 6 9.98 -0.27 5.47
CA VAL A 6 11.16 -1.11 5.33
C VAL A 6 10.86 -2.22 4.34
N CYS A 7 11.60 -2.25 3.24
CA CYS A 7 11.78 -3.38 2.33
C CYS A 7 10.52 -4.21 2.06
N LEU A 8 9.69 -3.78 1.13
CA LEU A 8 8.72 -4.64 0.48
C LEU A 8 9.47 -5.64 -0.42
N SER A 9 10.01 -6.68 0.20
CA SER A 9 10.55 -7.85 -0.51
C SER A 9 9.40 -8.78 -0.90
N VAL A 10 8.38 -8.28 -1.62
CA VAL A 10 7.15 -9.04 -1.86
C VAL A 10 7.15 -9.80 -3.18
N LEU A 11 8.15 -9.63 -4.00
CA LEU A 11 8.27 -10.39 -5.25
C LEU A 11 9.39 -11.44 -5.21
N ALA A 12 9.64 -12.00 -4.03
CA ALA A 12 10.40 -13.24 -3.91
C ALA A 12 9.47 -14.45 -3.76
N VAL A 13 8.40 -14.51 -4.52
CA VAL A 13 7.70 -15.77 -4.75
C VAL A 13 8.35 -16.40 -5.97
N ALA A 14 9.25 -17.33 -5.66
CA ALA A 14 9.98 -18.16 -6.59
C ALA A 14 10.93 -17.40 -7.52
N LEU A 15 12.13 -17.21 -7.05
CA LEU A 15 13.37 -17.60 -7.73
C LEU A 15 14.55 -17.08 -6.90
N ALA A 16 15.25 -18.02 -6.34
CA ALA A 16 16.60 -18.03 -5.77
C ALA A 16 17.37 -16.71 -5.60
N ALA A 17 17.79 -16.51 -4.33
CA ALA A 17 19.05 -15.87 -3.92
C ALA A 17 19.42 -14.53 -4.58
N GLY A 18 19.20 -13.44 -3.86
CA GLY A 18 19.84 -12.17 -4.22
C GLY A 18 19.24 -10.97 -3.53
N GLY A 19 19.88 -10.49 -2.50
CA GLY A 19 19.93 -9.18 -1.89
C GLY A 19 18.79 -8.18 -1.99
N CYS A 20 18.36 -7.67 -0.86
CA CYS A 20 17.44 -6.53 -0.67
C CYS A 20 18.00 -5.22 -1.26
N ARG A 21 18.12 -5.06 -2.56
CA ARG A 21 18.52 -3.78 -3.20
C ARG A 21 18.24 -3.75 -4.71
N GLY A 22 17.02 -3.96 -5.15
CA GLY A 22 16.72 -3.78 -6.57
C GLY A 22 15.25 -3.87 -6.85
N GLY A 23 14.74 -3.02 -7.74
CA GLY A 23 13.44 -3.21 -8.36
C GLY A 23 13.38 -4.56 -9.08
N ALA A 24 12.19 -4.96 -9.54
CA ALA A 24 11.99 -6.19 -10.28
C ALA A 24 12.99 -6.32 -11.46
N SER A 25 13.51 -7.53 -11.68
CA SER A 25 14.34 -7.80 -12.85
C SER A 25 13.56 -7.58 -14.16
N ALA A 26 14.26 -7.43 -15.29
CA ALA A 26 13.61 -7.28 -16.60
C ALA A 26 12.63 -8.44 -16.89
N GLN A 27 13.02 -9.68 -16.55
CA GLN A 27 12.16 -10.87 -16.70
C GLN A 27 10.93 -10.78 -15.82
N GLN A 28 11.06 -10.39 -14.54
CA GLN A 28 9.91 -10.22 -13.64
C GLN A 28 8.94 -9.14 -14.13
N LYS A 29 9.45 -8.04 -14.69
CA LYS A 29 8.60 -6.99 -15.28
C LYS A 29 7.82 -7.50 -16.49
N GLN A 30 8.48 -8.30 -17.34
CA GLN A 30 7.84 -8.94 -18.47
C GLN A 30 6.77 -9.93 -18.02
N ASP A 31 7.07 -10.78 -17.04
CA ASP A 31 6.12 -11.75 -16.48
C ASP A 31 4.89 -11.04 -15.89
N LEU A 32 5.09 -9.94 -15.14
CA LEU A 32 4.01 -9.13 -14.60
C LEU A 32 3.11 -8.54 -15.68
N SER A 33 3.68 -8.06 -16.79
CA SER A 33 2.92 -7.39 -17.87
C SER A 33 2.07 -8.36 -18.70
N HIS A 34 2.43 -9.65 -18.71
CA HIS A 34 1.74 -10.69 -19.48
C HIS A 34 0.76 -11.53 -18.66
N MET A 35 0.57 -11.26 -17.37
CA MET A 35 -0.38 -11.98 -16.52
C MET A 35 -1.83 -11.83 -17.01
N ASN A 36 -2.54 -12.94 -17.09
CA ASN A 36 -4.00 -12.93 -17.21
C ASN A 36 -4.67 -12.62 -15.85
N ALA A 37 -6.00 -12.45 -15.84
CA ALA A 37 -6.74 -12.08 -14.61
C ALA A 37 -6.53 -13.08 -13.47
N ARG A 38 -6.61 -14.39 -13.74
CA ARG A 38 -6.40 -15.45 -12.73
C ARG A 38 -4.99 -15.40 -12.12
N GLN A 39 -3.99 -15.12 -12.94
CA GLN A 39 -2.60 -15.00 -12.49
C GLN A 39 -2.44 -13.74 -11.63
N ARG A 40 -3.05 -12.62 -12.02
CA ARG A 40 -3.06 -11.39 -11.20
C ARG A 40 -3.74 -11.62 -9.85
N ASP A 41 -4.90 -12.29 -9.83
CA ASP A 41 -5.57 -12.62 -8.57
C ASP A 41 -4.67 -13.44 -7.65
N LYS A 42 -4.05 -14.50 -8.18
CA LYS A 42 -3.13 -15.34 -7.41
C LYS A 42 -2.01 -14.51 -6.81
N VAL A 43 -1.31 -13.73 -7.63
CA VAL A 43 -0.20 -12.85 -7.18
C VAL A 43 -0.71 -11.80 -6.17
N GLY A 44 -1.87 -11.20 -6.40
CA GLY A 44 -2.47 -10.22 -5.49
C GLY A 44 -2.79 -10.81 -4.11
N TYR A 45 -3.38 -11.99 -4.04
CA TYR A 45 -3.65 -12.67 -2.77
C TYR A 45 -2.37 -13.08 -2.04
N GLU A 46 -1.38 -13.61 -2.76
CA GLU A 46 -0.08 -13.98 -2.20
C GLU A 46 0.67 -12.74 -1.69
N ALA A 47 0.66 -11.65 -2.45
CA ALA A 47 1.24 -10.38 -2.04
C ALA A 47 0.60 -9.86 -0.76
N ALA A 48 -0.73 -9.82 -0.70
CA ALA A 48 -1.45 -9.39 0.51
C ALA A 48 -1.16 -10.29 1.72
N ALA A 49 -1.05 -11.62 1.52
CA ALA A 49 -0.70 -12.56 2.58
C ALA A 49 0.72 -12.33 3.11
N ASN A 50 1.68 -12.10 2.22
CA ASN A 50 3.07 -11.80 2.59
C ASN A 50 3.17 -10.45 3.32
N LEU A 51 2.52 -9.41 2.80
CA LEU A 51 2.46 -8.10 3.43
C LEU A 51 1.86 -8.16 4.84
N ARG A 52 0.81 -8.94 5.06
CA ARG A 52 0.27 -9.14 6.42
C ARG A 52 1.30 -9.71 7.38
N ARG A 53 2.18 -10.61 6.94
CA ARG A 53 3.23 -11.18 7.80
C ARG A 53 4.34 -10.20 8.14
N THR A 54 4.65 -9.26 7.23
CA THR A 54 5.81 -8.37 7.35
C THR A 54 5.45 -6.95 7.75
N GLU A 55 4.27 -6.46 7.38
CA GLU A 55 3.87 -5.06 7.45
C GLU A 55 2.75 -4.77 8.46
N LEU A 56 2.16 -5.78 9.11
CA LEU A 56 1.26 -5.53 10.24
C LEU A 56 2.08 -5.07 11.45
N LYS A 57 2.58 -3.85 11.37
CA LYS A 57 3.44 -3.23 12.37
C LYS A 57 2.74 -2.08 13.05
N GLU A 58 3.20 -1.80 14.24
CA GLU A 58 2.75 -0.70 15.07
C GLU A 58 3.96 0.14 15.46
N ASP A 59 3.85 1.45 15.29
CA ASP A 59 4.79 2.43 15.85
C ASP A 59 4.08 3.33 16.87
N ALA A 60 4.75 4.41 17.30
CA ALA A 60 4.21 5.34 18.28
C ALA A 60 2.91 6.03 17.81
N ASP A 61 2.75 6.23 16.51
CA ASP A 61 1.71 7.09 15.95
C ASP A 61 0.69 6.33 15.11
N THR A 62 1.11 5.22 14.49
CA THR A 62 0.33 4.50 13.49
C THR A 62 0.35 3.00 13.73
N ARG A 63 -0.74 2.35 13.39
CA ARG A 63 -0.88 0.88 13.39
C ARG A 63 -1.46 0.43 12.06
N VAL A 64 -0.78 -0.47 11.37
CA VAL A 64 -1.37 -1.18 10.23
C VAL A 64 -2.27 -2.28 10.77
N THR A 65 -3.57 -2.15 10.57
CA THR A 65 -4.56 -3.08 11.15
C THR A 65 -4.96 -4.19 10.19
N ASN A 66 -4.88 -3.94 8.89
CA ASN A 66 -5.20 -4.94 7.87
C ASN A 66 -4.53 -4.62 6.54
N ILE A 67 -4.22 -5.67 5.78
CA ILE A 67 -3.80 -5.60 4.38
C ILE A 67 -4.56 -6.70 3.62
N ARG A 68 -5.25 -6.33 2.55
CA ARG A 68 -6.00 -7.28 1.72
C ARG A 68 -5.87 -6.96 0.23
N TYR A 69 -6.07 -7.95 -0.60
CA TYR A 69 -6.24 -7.77 -2.03
C TYR A 69 -7.73 -7.74 -2.40
N ARG A 70 -8.09 -6.84 -3.31
CA ARG A 70 -9.43 -6.71 -3.87
C ARG A 70 -9.36 -7.03 -5.36
N ALA A 71 -9.86 -8.22 -5.74
CA ALA A 71 -9.76 -8.77 -7.09
C ALA A 71 -10.61 -8.00 -8.12
N SER A 72 -11.68 -7.33 -7.71
CA SER A 72 -12.56 -6.61 -8.63
C SER A 72 -11.88 -5.47 -9.40
N ASP A 73 -10.76 -4.97 -8.89
CA ASP A 73 -10.02 -3.84 -9.46
C ASP A 73 -8.50 -3.91 -9.21
N ASP A 74 -8.00 -5.10 -8.99
CA ASP A 74 -6.56 -5.40 -8.77
C ASP A 74 -5.91 -4.46 -7.73
N THR A 75 -6.58 -4.25 -6.57
CA THR A 75 -6.13 -3.27 -5.57
C THR A 75 -5.64 -3.93 -4.28
N LEU A 76 -4.43 -3.56 -3.83
CA LEU A 76 -3.92 -3.84 -2.49
C LEU A 76 -4.45 -2.76 -1.53
N VAL A 77 -5.27 -3.17 -0.57
CA VAL A 77 -5.94 -2.27 0.37
C VAL A 77 -5.28 -2.37 1.74
N TYR A 78 -4.68 -1.27 2.19
CA TYR A 78 -4.10 -1.10 3.51
C TYR A 78 -5.09 -0.35 4.42
N THR A 79 -5.31 -0.85 5.62
CA THR A 79 -6.05 -0.15 6.66
C THR A 79 -5.09 0.30 7.74
N LEU A 80 -5.01 1.62 7.94
CA LEU A 80 -4.14 2.27 8.92
C LEU A 80 -4.97 2.92 10.01
N MET A 81 -4.53 2.81 11.25
CA MET A 81 -5.11 3.53 12.38
C MET A 81 -4.11 4.57 12.90
N LEU A 82 -4.53 5.82 13.01
CA LEU A 82 -3.75 6.87 13.65
C LEU A 82 -4.09 6.89 15.15
N LYS A 83 -3.15 6.42 15.97
CA LYS A 83 -3.36 6.16 17.42
C LYS A 83 -3.61 7.42 18.25
N LYS A 84 -3.03 8.56 17.83
CA LYS A 84 -3.15 9.84 18.53
C LYS A 84 -4.45 10.59 18.23
N ILE A 85 -5.20 10.16 17.23
CA ILE A 85 -6.46 10.78 16.84
C ILE A 85 -7.60 9.92 17.36
N SER A 86 -8.33 10.42 18.37
CA SER A 86 -9.41 9.67 19.02
C SER A 86 -10.60 9.43 18.10
N SER A 87 -11.01 10.45 17.36
CA SER A 87 -12.14 10.40 16.42
C SER A 87 -12.02 11.50 15.35
N PRO A 88 -12.74 11.40 14.20
CA PRO A 88 -12.77 12.46 13.20
C PRO A 88 -13.41 13.75 13.70
N GLU A 89 -14.26 13.67 14.71
CA GLU A 89 -15.00 14.80 15.29
C GLU A 89 -14.10 15.81 16.02
N VAL A 90 -12.86 15.43 16.35
CA VAL A 90 -11.87 16.36 16.92
C VAL A 90 -11.42 17.45 15.93
N PHE A 91 -11.73 17.27 14.64
CA PHE A 91 -11.40 18.21 13.59
C PHE A 91 -12.63 18.96 13.10
N ASN A 92 -12.53 20.28 12.91
CA ASN A 92 -13.51 21.04 12.15
C ASN A 92 -13.40 20.76 10.63
N ALA A 93 -14.32 21.28 9.83
CA ALA A 93 -14.40 21.02 8.39
C ALA A 93 -13.12 21.42 7.63
N VAL A 94 -12.51 22.57 8.00
CA VAL A 94 -11.28 23.06 7.37
C VAL A 94 -10.10 22.15 7.69
N GLN A 95 -9.98 21.73 8.95
CA GLN A 95 -8.94 20.82 9.41
C GLN A 95 -9.05 19.44 8.74
N ARG A 96 -10.28 18.91 8.59
CA ARG A 96 -10.51 17.64 7.89
C ARG A 96 -10.05 17.70 6.43
N ARG A 97 -10.42 18.76 5.71
CA ARG A 97 -9.96 18.96 4.32
C ARG A 97 -8.43 19.03 4.23
N LYS A 98 -7.81 19.74 5.15
CA LYS A 98 -6.33 19.86 5.20
C LYS A 98 -5.67 18.51 5.48
N LEU A 99 -6.23 17.75 6.41
CA LEU A 99 -5.77 16.39 6.73
C LEU A 99 -5.91 15.46 5.51
N ASP A 100 -7.06 15.47 4.84
CA ASP A 100 -7.34 14.66 3.64
C ASP A 100 -6.29 14.94 2.56
N VAL A 101 -6.07 16.21 2.21
CA VAL A 101 -5.06 16.63 1.22
C VAL A 101 -3.64 16.17 1.62
N THR A 102 -3.30 16.30 2.90
CA THR A 102 -1.99 15.90 3.41
C THR A 102 -1.79 14.39 3.31
N LEU A 103 -2.78 13.61 3.72
CA LEU A 103 -2.73 12.15 3.67
C LEU A 103 -2.62 11.64 2.23
N HIS A 104 -3.36 12.23 1.30
CA HIS A 104 -3.25 11.91 -0.13
C HIS A 104 -1.86 12.20 -0.68
N LYS A 105 -1.31 13.37 -0.36
CA LYS A 105 0.04 13.77 -0.80
C LYS A 105 1.13 12.83 -0.27
N GLU A 106 1.10 12.55 1.03
CA GLU A 106 2.12 11.71 1.66
C GLU A 106 1.98 10.23 1.23
N GLY A 107 0.75 9.70 1.13
CA GLY A 107 0.51 8.34 0.65
C GLY A 107 1.04 8.15 -0.78
N ARG A 108 0.74 9.09 -1.69
CA ARG A 108 1.27 9.06 -3.06
C ARG A 108 2.80 9.09 -3.09
N LYS A 109 3.40 10.03 -2.35
CA LYS A 109 4.86 10.16 -2.28
C LYS A 109 5.53 8.88 -1.81
N GLU A 110 4.96 8.23 -0.81
CA GLU A 110 5.50 7.00 -0.23
C GLU A 110 5.44 5.83 -1.22
N VAL A 111 4.28 5.59 -1.82
CA VAL A 111 4.09 4.51 -2.80
C VAL A 111 4.99 4.71 -4.02
N CYS A 112 5.06 5.93 -4.55
CA CYS A 112 5.83 6.22 -5.76
C CYS A 112 7.35 6.15 -5.56
N ARG A 113 7.83 6.31 -4.33
CA ARG A 113 9.25 6.11 -3.97
C ARG A 113 9.65 4.65 -3.87
N ASN A 114 8.71 3.78 -3.54
CA ASN A 114 8.96 2.34 -3.43
C ASN A 114 9.04 1.72 -4.83
N ARG A 115 10.25 1.34 -5.24
CA ARG A 115 10.50 0.78 -6.59
C ARG A 115 9.68 -0.48 -6.85
N ASN A 116 9.61 -1.39 -5.90
CA ASN A 116 8.87 -2.64 -6.05
C ASN A 116 7.37 -2.38 -6.21
N MET A 117 6.81 -1.47 -5.42
CA MET A 117 5.41 -1.09 -5.54
C MET A 117 5.13 -0.40 -6.87
N ARG A 118 6.04 0.47 -7.30
CA ARG A 118 5.92 1.14 -8.60
C ARG A 118 5.98 0.15 -9.76
N ASP A 119 6.92 -0.82 -9.73
CA ASP A 119 7.01 -1.87 -10.75
C ASP A 119 5.75 -2.75 -10.77
N LEU A 120 5.21 -3.08 -9.60
CA LEU A 120 3.95 -3.82 -9.46
C LEU A 120 2.77 -3.05 -10.10
N MET A 121 2.69 -1.74 -9.87
CA MET A 121 1.66 -0.90 -10.47
C MET A 121 1.82 -0.74 -11.98
N ILE A 122 3.03 -0.44 -12.46
CA ILE A 122 3.28 -0.17 -13.88
C ILE A 122 3.14 -1.45 -14.72
N HIS A 123 3.78 -2.52 -14.30
CA HIS A 123 3.84 -3.76 -15.07
C HIS A 123 2.71 -4.73 -14.71
N GLY A 124 2.37 -4.85 -13.44
CA GLY A 124 1.31 -5.75 -12.96
C GLY A 124 -0.10 -5.17 -13.03
N ARG A 125 -0.25 -3.86 -13.30
CA ARG A 125 -1.54 -3.13 -13.33
C ARG A 125 -2.27 -3.09 -11.98
N TYR A 126 -1.56 -3.26 -10.87
CA TYR A 126 -2.15 -3.13 -9.55
C TYR A 126 -2.32 -1.66 -9.16
N SER A 127 -3.24 -1.44 -8.22
CA SER A 127 -3.37 -0.17 -7.49
C SER A 127 -3.12 -0.39 -6.00
N VAL A 128 -2.83 0.67 -5.29
CA VAL A 128 -2.73 0.68 -3.83
C VAL A 128 -3.80 1.61 -3.28
N GLU A 129 -4.51 1.19 -2.25
CA GLU A 129 -5.51 2.01 -1.56
C GLU A 129 -5.18 2.04 -0.06
N TYR A 130 -5.07 3.23 0.51
CA TYR A 130 -5.00 3.44 1.95
C TYR A 130 -6.35 3.86 2.49
N ARG A 131 -6.78 3.20 3.56
CA ARG A 131 -7.91 3.59 4.40
C ARG A 131 -7.38 4.02 5.75
N VAL A 132 -7.51 5.30 6.06
CA VAL A 132 -6.98 5.88 7.29
C VAL A 132 -8.10 6.08 8.29
N LEU A 133 -7.96 5.46 9.46
CA LEU A 133 -8.95 5.45 10.53
C LEU A 133 -8.43 6.19 11.77
N ALA A 134 -9.33 6.80 12.51
CA ALA A 134 -9.10 7.22 13.87
C ALA A 134 -9.07 6.02 14.83
N ARG A 135 -8.65 6.25 16.07
CA ARG A 135 -8.60 5.21 17.12
C ARG A 135 -9.96 4.56 17.40
N ASN A 136 -11.06 5.28 17.20
CA ASN A 136 -12.42 4.76 17.33
C ASN A 136 -12.91 3.96 16.09
N GLY A 137 -12.06 3.74 15.09
CA GLY A 137 -12.38 2.99 13.88
C GLY A 137 -13.11 3.76 12.78
N LYS A 138 -13.45 5.03 13.00
CA LYS A 138 -14.08 5.86 11.97
C LYS A 138 -13.04 6.40 10.98
N ALA A 139 -13.45 6.54 9.71
CA ALA A 139 -12.58 7.06 8.65
C ALA A 139 -12.18 8.51 8.90
N LEU A 140 -10.90 8.81 8.75
CA LEU A 140 -10.33 10.16 8.86
C LEU A 140 -10.26 10.89 7.53
N SER A 141 -10.19 10.14 6.44
CA SER A 141 -10.12 10.67 5.07
C SER A 141 -10.95 9.81 4.13
N SER A 142 -11.16 10.31 2.91
CA SER A 142 -11.56 9.47 1.79
C SER A 142 -10.48 8.41 1.51
N PRO A 143 -10.83 7.26 0.90
CA PRO A 143 -9.82 6.27 0.50
C PRO A 143 -8.79 6.88 -0.44
N ILE A 144 -7.51 6.69 -0.14
CA ILE A 144 -6.38 7.22 -0.90
C ILE A 144 -5.98 6.16 -1.91
N ARG A 145 -6.42 6.28 -3.15
CA ARG A 145 -6.07 5.34 -4.22
C ARG A 145 -4.92 5.90 -5.08
N ILE A 146 -3.95 5.05 -5.32
CA ILE A 146 -2.73 5.35 -6.06
C ILE A 146 -2.53 4.27 -7.11
N SER A 147 -2.28 4.68 -8.34
CA SER A 147 -2.05 3.82 -9.50
C SER A 147 -0.80 4.27 -10.25
N ALA A 148 -0.41 3.55 -11.29
CA ALA A 148 0.77 3.87 -12.09
C ALA A 148 0.77 5.31 -12.62
N LYS A 149 -0.40 5.85 -12.99
CA LYS A 149 -0.55 7.22 -13.52
C LYS A 149 -0.31 8.32 -12.49
N ASP A 150 -0.30 7.98 -11.20
CA ASP A 150 -0.10 8.92 -10.11
C ASP A 150 1.39 9.07 -9.75
N CYS A 151 2.21 8.20 -10.29
CA CYS A 151 3.65 8.19 -10.13
C CYS A 151 4.39 8.67 -11.39
#